data_a1e6fea5b8ca5f5504f066866e8b2e1d
#
_entry.id   a1e6fea5b8ca5f5504f066866e8b2e1d
#
_cell.length_a   1.000
_cell.length_b   1.000
_cell.length_c   1.000
_cell.angle_alpha   90.00
_cell.angle_beta   90.00
_cell.angle_gamma   90.00
#
_symmetry.space_group_name_H-M   'P 1'
#
loop_
_entity.id
_entity.type
_entity.pdbx_description
1 polymer ?
#
loop_
_entity_poly.entity_id
_entity_poly.type
_entity_poly.pdbx_seq_one_letter_code
_entity_poly.pdbx_strand_id
1 'polypeptide(L)'
;MWHIVCHIEKNYFPMKGSTFFQVIFLGSVLTAFSFIPPVKKKRTGVKKTAIPKAVRNVVKDSTENPYYIIVDKSDYELKVYDDEGWYATYPIVFGSKDLSDKMKEGDKRTPDGSFKVILKKIHPKWGPELLLDYPNDISYQRFKERKAKGLIPKNARIGNGIAIHATRPQEEWTIDNFYNWTDGCVSVKYTEMKDLFSYIPVGTPVTIQQ
;
A
#
# COMPACT_ATOMS: atom_id res chain seq x y z
N MET A 1 19.21 19.82 22.70
CA MET A 1 19.91 20.75 21.81
C MET A 1 21.15 20.04 21.29
N TRP A 2 21.01 19.24 20.22
CA TRP A 2 22.13 18.70 19.43
C TRP A 2 21.60 18.50 18.02
N HIS A 3 22.06 19.37 17.12
CA HIS A 3 21.86 19.23 15.67
C HIS A 3 22.91 18.28 15.12
N ILE A 4 22.46 17.24 14.42
CA ILE A 4 23.34 16.47 13.52
C ILE A 4 22.99 16.86 12.10
N VAL A 5 23.87 17.67 11.52
CA VAL A 5 23.86 18.02 10.09
C VAL A 5 24.58 16.92 9.35
N CYS A 6 23.89 16.21 8.47
CA CYS A 6 24.49 15.23 7.58
C CYS A 6 24.93 15.93 6.30
N HIS A 7 26.25 16.14 6.14
CA HIS A 7 26.88 16.62 4.90
C HIS A 7 26.88 15.50 3.87
N ILE A 8 26.29 15.79 2.70
CA ILE A 8 26.45 14.96 1.51
C ILE A 8 27.51 15.64 0.62
N GLU A 9 28.69 15.04 0.56
CA GLU A 9 29.73 15.41 -0.40
C GLU A 9 29.32 15.00 -1.82
N LYS A 10 29.31 15.99 -2.71
CA LYS A 10 29.16 15.78 -4.16
C LYS A 10 30.53 15.52 -4.77
N ASN A 11 30.85 14.31 -5.11
CA ASN A 11 32.02 14.02 -5.94
C ASN A 11 31.70 14.28 -7.41
N TYR A 12 32.25 15.39 -7.93
CA TYR A 12 32.30 15.68 -9.36
C TYR A 12 33.54 15.02 -9.96
N PHE A 13 33.35 14.13 -10.94
CA PHE A 13 34.42 13.67 -11.81
C PHE A 13 34.45 14.51 -13.11
N PRO A 14 35.58 15.08 -13.52
CA PRO A 14 35.68 15.77 -14.79
C PRO A 14 35.96 14.77 -15.92
N MET A 15 35.06 14.66 -16.88
CA MET A 15 35.36 13.96 -18.16
C MET A 15 36.12 14.88 -19.11
N LYS A 16 37.32 14.45 -19.49
CA LYS A 16 38.16 15.05 -20.55
C LYS A 16 37.50 14.84 -21.92
N GLY A 17 37.52 15.91 -22.70
CA GLY A 17 36.97 15.95 -24.05
C GLY A 17 37.66 15.01 -25.05
N SER A 18 36.88 14.54 -25.98
CA SER A 18 37.34 13.99 -27.26
C SER A 18 36.39 14.50 -28.34
N THR A 19 36.97 15.33 -29.22
CA THR A 19 36.40 15.80 -30.48
C THR A 19 36.25 14.62 -31.43
N PHE A 20 35.05 14.38 -32.00
CA PHE A 20 34.93 13.75 -33.32
C PHE A 20 33.56 13.96 -33.97
N PHE A 21 33.63 14.58 -35.15
CA PHE A 21 32.77 14.53 -36.35
C PHE A 21 31.24 14.61 -36.21
N GLN A 22 30.72 15.76 -36.68
CA GLN A 22 29.37 15.93 -37.19
C GLN A 22 29.14 15.08 -38.44
N VAL A 23 28.17 14.18 -38.37
CA VAL A 23 27.48 13.67 -39.57
C VAL A 23 26.02 14.11 -39.44
N ILE A 24 25.64 15.06 -40.31
CA ILE A 24 24.25 15.52 -40.43
C ILE A 24 23.47 14.43 -41.17
N PHE A 25 22.63 13.66 -40.45
CA PHE A 25 21.57 12.89 -41.08
C PHE A 25 20.24 13.61 -40.86
N LEU A 26 19.74 14.26 -41.91
CA LEU A 26 18.35 14.68 -41.97
C LEU A 26 17.48 13.43 -42.12
N GLY A 27 17.02 12.90 -40.98
CA GLY A 27 16.00 11.88 -40.92
C GLY A 27 14.74 12.50 -40.32
N SER A 28 13.70 12.65 -41.12
CA SER A 28 12.37 13.08 -40.70
C SER A 28 11.81 12.05 -39.76
N VAL A 29 11.86 12.32 -38.42
CA VAL A 29 11.19 11.51 -37.41
C VAL A 29 9.73 11.93 -37.41
N LEU A 30 8.88 11.15 -38.10
CA LEU A 30 7.44 11.12 -37.83
C LEU A 30 7.24 10.63 -36.40
N THR A 31 6.99 11.56 -35.48
CA THR A 31 6.52 11.22 -34.14
C THR A 31 5.08 10.69 -34.22
N ALA A 32 4.96 9.37 -34.31
CA ALA A 32 3.69 8.72 -34.07
C ALA A 32 3.32 8.93 -32.60
N PHE A 33 2.45 9.90 -32.34
CA PHE A 33 1.77 10.02 -31.05
C PHE A 33 0.89 8.78 -30.88
N SER A 34 1.41 7.79 -30.17
CA SER A 34 0.60 6.65 -29.72
C SER A 34 -0.39 7.18 -28.70
N PHE A 35 -1.62 7.45 -29.16
CA PHE A 35 -2.77 7.63 -28.29
C PHE A 35 -2.97 6.32 -27.54
N ILE A 36 -2.57 6.26 -26.27
CA ILE A 36 -3.00 5.20 -25.37
C ILE A 36 -4.45 5.53 -25.00
N PRO A 37 -5.44 4.75 -25.48
CA PRO A 37 -6.81 5.03 -25.11
C PRO A 37 -7.00 4.79 -23.61
N PRO A 38 -7.88 5.57 -22.94
CA PRO A 38 -8.18 5.35 -21.53
C PRO A 38 -8.68 3.90 -21.37
N VAL A 39 -8.12 3.19 -20.38
CA VAL A 39 -8.52 1.83 -20.03
C VAL A 39 -10.02 1.86 -19.72
N LYS A 40 -10.82 1.40 -20.68
CA LYS A 40 -12.25 1.20 -20.48
C LYS A 40 -12.38 0.05 -19.48
N LYS A 41 -12.88 0.33 -18.26
CA LYS A 41 -13.35 -0.69 -17.31
C LYS A 41 -14.40 -1.56 -18.04
N LYS A 42 -13.94 -2.65 -18.65
CA LYS A 42 -14.83 -3.60 -19.32
C LYS A 42 -15.34 -4.53 -18.23
N ARG A 43 -16.59 -4.35 -17.80
CA ARG A 43 -17.34 -5.37 -17.04
C ARG A 43 -17.44 -6.63 -17.93
N THR A 44 -16.39 -7.43 -17.98
CA THR A 44 -16.44 -8.77 -18.52
C THR A 44 -16.99 -9.67 -17.45
N GLY A 45 -18.08 -10.38 -17.75
CA GLY A 45 -18.74 -11.30 -16.82
C GLY A 45 -17.78 -12.35 -16.30
N VAL A 46 -17.16 -12.02 -15.16
CA VAL A 46 -16.32 -12.95 -14.40
C VAL A 46 -17.28 -13.85 -13.64
N LYS A 47 -17.05 -15.18 -13.72
CA LYS A 47 -17.73 -16.17 -12.89
C LYS A 47 -17.74 -15.69 -11.44
N LYS A 48 -18.95 -15.51 -10.86
CA LYS A 48 -19.14 -15.12 -9.45
C LYS A 48 -18.32 -16.03 -8.56
N THR A 49 -17.16 -15.56 -8.12
CA THR A 49 -16.41 -16.23 -7.07
C THR A 49 -17.19 -16.03 -5.79
N ALA A 50 -17.64 -17.11 -5.16
CA ALA A 50 -18.47 -17.04 -3.99
C ALA A 50 -17.75 -16.29 -2.86
N ILE A 51 -18.40 -15.26 -2.31
CA ILE A 51 -17.90 -14.49 -1.16
C ILE A 51 -17.64 -15.46 0.00
N PRO A 52 -16.44 -15.46 0.60
CA PRO A 52 -16.13 -16.29 1.76
C PRO A 52 -17.18 -16.09 2.86
N LYS A 53 -17.66 -17.19 3.47
CA LYS A 53 -18.76 -17.18 4.45
C LYS A 53 -18.52 -16.24 5.65
N ALA A 54 -17.25 -16.07 6.05
CA ALA A 54 -16.83 -15.16 7.13
C ALA A 54 -17.05 -13.67 6.78
N VAL A 55 -16.94 -13.29 5.51
CA VAL A 55 -17.10 -11.91 5.06
C VAL A 55 -18.56 -11.54 4.87
N ARG A 56 -19.42 -12.51 4.52
CA ARG A 56 -20.85 -12.30 4.31
C ARG A 56 -21.59 -11.80 5.56
N ASN A 57 -21.08 -12.10 6.76
CA ASN A 57 -21.69 -11.67 8.02
C ASN A 57 -21.29 -10.22 8.40
N VAL A 58 -20.18 -9.68 7.86
CA VAL A 58 -19.72 -8.32 8.13
C VAL A 58 -20.44 -7.30 7.25
N VAL A 59 -20.83 -7.70 6.03
CA VAL A 59 -21.47 -6.81 5.03
C VAL A 59 -22.95 -6.57 5.34
N LYS A 60 -23.58 -7.39 6.20
CA LYS A 60 -25.04 -7.39 6.41
C LYS A 60 -25.56 -6.24 7.30
N ASP A 61 -24.66 -5.45 7.93
CA ASP A 61 -25.05 -4.43 8.92
C ASP A 61 -24.79 -2.97 8.52
N SER A 62 -24.40 -2.67 7.27
CA SER A 62 -24.23 -1.28 6.84
C SER A 62 -25.00 -0.98 5.57
N THR A 63 -26.14 -0.34 5.71
CA THR A 63 -26.97 0.19 4.62
C THR A 63 -26.30 1.36 3.84
N GLU A 64 -25.11 1.80 4.24
CA GLU A 64 -24.43 2.96 3.69
C GLU A 64 -23.04 2.69 3.07
N ASN A 65 -22.41 1.55 3.36
CA ASN A 65 -21.07 1.25 2.86
C ASN A 65 -21.02 -0.14 2.23
N PRO A 66 -21.13 -0.26 0.88
CA PRO A 66 -21.10 -1.54 0.21
C PRO A 66 -19.70 -2.15 0.12
N TYR A 67 -18.63 -1.38 0.42
CA TYR A 67 -17.26 -1.80 0.17
C TYR A 67 -16.63 -2.55 1.35
N TYR A 68 -15.79 -3.53 1.03
CA TYR A 68 -14.80 -4.09 1.94
C TYR A 68 -13.48 -4.38 1.20
N ILE A 69 -12.38 -4.41 1.94
CA ILE A 69 -11.02 -4.56 1.40
C ILE A 69 -10.41 -5.86 1.94
N ILE A 70 -9.76 -6.61 1.05
CA ILE A 70 -8.86 -7.71 1.41
C ILE A 70 -7.46 -7.34 0.94
N VAL A 71 -6.51 -7.30 1.86
CA VAL A 71 -5.08 -7.19 1.60
C VAL A 71 -4.49 -8.58 1.68
N ASP A 72 -4.04 -9.12 0.56
CA ASP A 72 -3.33 -10.39 0.47
C ASP A 72 -1.83 -10.11 0.35
N LYS A 73 -1.09 -10.44 1.40
CA LYS A 73 0.36 -10.17 1.45
C LYS A 73 1.15 -11.14 0.57
N SER A 74 0.69 -12.39 0.41
CA SER A 74 1.37 -13.38 -0.42
C SER A 74 1.24 -13.08 -1.91
N ASP A 75 0.10 -12.55 -2.33
CA ASP A 75 -0.15 -12.17 -3.72
C ASP A 75 0.33 -10.75 -4.03
N TYR A 76 0.70 -9.94 -3.01
CA TYR A 76 1.00 -8.51 -3.17
C TYR A 76 -0.17 -7.73 -3.77
N GLU A 77 -1.38 -8.03 -3.34
CA GLU A 77 -2.62 -7.45 -3.86
C GLU A 77 -3.51 -6.88 -2.77
N LEU A 78 -4.15 -5.76 -3.09
CA LEU A 78 -5.28 -5.21 -2.37
C LEU A 78 -6.51 -5.35 -3.25
N LYS A 79 -7.47 -6.15 -2.82
CA LYS A 79 -8.72 -6.41 -3.53
C LYS A 79 -9.86 -5.66 -2.85
N VAL A 80 -10.63 -4.92 -3.63
CA VAL A 80 -11.86 -4.27 -3.17
C VAL A 80 -13.05 -5.06 -3.69
N TYR A 81 -14.01 -5.23 -2.83
CA TYR A 81 -15.29 -5.86 -3.16
C TYR A 81 -16.43 -4.92 -2.76
N ASP A 82 -17.54 -5.07 -3.43
CA ASP A 82 -18.82 -4.47 -3.07
C ASP A 82 -19.89 -5.56 -2.89
N ASP A 83 -21.16 -5.19 -2.75
CA ASP A 83 -22.28 -6.13 -2.60
C ASP A 83 -22.57 -6.94 -3.87
N GLU A 84 -22.09 -6.50 -5.04
CA GLU A 84 -22.15 -7.25 -6.30
C GLU A 84 -20.98 -8.24 -6.46
N GLY A 85 -19.90 -8.11 -5.69
CA GLY A 85 -18.72 -8.97 -5.70
C GLY A 85 -17.40 -8.21 -5.85
N TRP A 86 -16.43 -8.79 -6.60
CA TRP A 86 -15.16 -8.13 -6.87
C TRP A 86 -15.33 -6.84 -7.67
N TYR A 87 -14.74 -5.75 -7.16
CA TYR A 87 -14.80 -4.42 -7.74
C TYR A 87 -13.47 -3.99 -8.39
N ALA A 88 -12.36 -4.07 -7.65
CA ALA A 88 -11.05 -3.65 -8.13
C ALA A 88 -9.92 -4.41 -7.44
N THR A 89 -8.74 -4.46 -8.10
CA THR A 89 -7.49 -4.97 -7.52
C THR A 89 -6.38 -3.95 -7.77
N TYR A 90 -5.56 -3.73 -6.74
CA TYR A 90 -4.41 -2.84 -6.76
C TYR A 90 -3.17 -3.61 -6.31
N PRO A 91 -2.05 -3.53 -7.06
CA PRO A 91 -0.78 -4.07 -6.60
C PRO A 91 -0.28 -3.25 -5.41
N ILE A 92 0.33 -3.94 -4.45
CA ILE A 92 0.80 -3.32 -3.21
C ILE A 92 2.24 -3.71 -2.90
N VAL A 93 2.85 -2.93 -2.02
CA VAL A 93 3.98 -3.35 -1.19
C VAL A 93 3.70 -2.98 0.26
N PHE A 94 4.50 -3.50 1.16
CA PHE A 94 4.32 -3.29 2.59
C PHE A 94 5.68 -3.17 3.31
N GLY A 95 5.78 -3.51 4.58
CA GLY A 95 7.01 -3.31 5.33
C GLY A 95 8.02 -4.43 5.13
N SER A 96 7.96 -5.46 5.96
CA SER A 96 8.87 -6.60 5.89
C SER A 96 8.44 -7.62 4.83
N LYS A 97 9.41 -8.33 4.22
CA LYS A 97 9.16 -9.56 3.43
C LYS A 97 8.71 -10.74 4.29
N ASP A 98 8.86 -10.66 5.60
CA ASP A 98 8.31 -11.63 6.53
C ASP A 98 6.80 -11.40 6.63
N LEU A 99 6.03 -12.32 6.05
CA LEU A 99 4.57 -12.25 5.97
C LEU A 99 3.87 -12.55 7.31
N SER A 100 4.61 -12.98 8.35
CA SER A 100 4.02 -13.24 9.65
C SER A 100 3.42 -11.98 10.26
N ASP A 101 2.46 -12.18 11.17
CA ASP A 101 1.78 -11.10 11.87
C ASP A 101 2.75 -10.17 12.62
N LYS A 102 2.41 -8.89 12.67
CA LYS A 102 3.16 -7.86 13.41
C LYS A 102 3.24 -8.20 14.89
N MET A 103 4.46 -8.27 15.41
CA MET A 103 4.73 -8.64 16.80
C MET A 103 4.87 -7.44 17.73
N LYS A 104 5.55 -6.38 17.25
CA LYS A 104 5.90 -5.19 18.04
C LYS A 104 6.25 -4.01 17.15
N GLU A 105 6.36 -2.83 17.75
CA GLU A 105 6.90 -1.64 17.07
C GLU A 105 8.32 -1.90 16.55
N GLY A 106 8.63 -1.40 15.36
CA GLY A 106 9.94 -1.50 14.73
C GLY A 106 10.27 -2.83 14.05
N ASP A 107 9.40 -3.84 14.08
CA ASP A 107 9.59 -5.11 13.37
C ASP A 107 9.30 -5.03 11.86
N LYS A 108 8.76 -3.89 11.41
CA LYS A 108 8.38 -3.60 10.02
C LYS A 108 7.32 -4.54 9.42
N ARG A 109 6.79 -5.49 10.19
CA ARG A 109 5.74 -6.38 9.72
C ARG A 109 4.42 -5.65 9.60
N THR A 110 3.62 -6.06 8.62
CA THR A 110 2.24 -5.63 8.46
C THR A 110 1.33 -6.55 9.28
N PRO A 111 0.43 -6.02 10.11
CA PRO A 111 -0.39 -6.85 10.97
C PRO A 111 -1.40 -7.69 10.19
N ASP A 112 -1.66 -8.91 10.66
CA ASP A 112 -2.77 -9.75 10.19
C ASP A 112 -4.01 -9.54 11.06
N GLY A 113 -5.16 -9.53 10.41
CA GLY A 113 -6.44 -9.47 11.12
C GLY A 113 -7.48 -8.64 10.40
N SER A 114 -8.57 -8.35 11.13
CA SER A 114 -9.67 -7.53 10.66
C SER A 114 -9.59 -6.15 11.29
N PHE A 115 -9.64 -5.15 10.46
CA PHE A 115 -9.55 -3.73 10.78
C PHE A 115 -10.68 -2.97 10.10
N LYS A 116 -10.73 -1.67 10.33
CA LYS A 116 -11.59 -0.73 9.59
C LYS A 116 -10.87 0.57 9.33
N VAL A 117 -11.24 1.23 8.27
CA VAL A 117 -10.80 2.61 7.98
C VAL A 117 -11.42 3.55 9.00
N ILE A 118 -10.60 4.26 9.78
CA ILE A 118 -11.08 5.21 10.80
C ILE A 118 -10.89 6.67 10.39
N LEU A 119 -10.01 6.94 9.43
CA LEU A 119 -9.73 8.30 8.97
C LEU A 119 -9.23 8.28 7.53
N LYS A 120 -9.70 9.26 6.75
CA LYS A 120 -9.16 9.60 5.42
C LYS A 120 -8.48 10.94 5.53
N LYS A 121 -7.22 11.04 5.11
CA LYS A 121 -6.49 12.32 5.11
C LYS A 121 -5.47 12.39 3.99
N ILE A 122 -5.01 13.60 3.73
CA ILE A 122 -3.87 13.85 2.83
C ILE A 122 -2.64 14.05 3.71
N HIS A 123 -1.74 13.07 3.67
CA HIS A 123 -0.49 13.15 4.40
C HIS A 123 0.51 14.03 3.64
N PRO A 124 1.23 14.97 4.31
CA PRO A 124 2.12 15.90 3.62
C PRO A 124 3.22 15.25 2.78
N LYS A 125 3.67 14.06 3.16
CA LYS A 125 4.77 13.34 2.52
C LYS A 125 4.31 12.31 1.49
N TRP A 126 3.19 11.60 1.76
CA TRP A 126 2.73 10.45 0.96
C TRP A 126 1.49 10.74 0.13
N GLY A 127 0.78 11.84 0.40
CA GLY A 127 -0.50 12.12 -0.23
C GLY A 127 -1.68 11.39 0.41
N PRO A 128 -2.63 10.85 -0.38
CA PRO A 128 -3.83 10.20 0.15
C PRO A 128 -3.49 8.99 1.03
N GLU A 129 -4.19 8.89 2.17
CA GLU A 129 -4.04 7.74 3.08
C GLU A 129 -5.38 7.41 3.76
N LEU A 130 -5.59 6.11 3.99
CA LEU A 130 -6.67 5.52 4.77
C LEU A 130 -6.07 4.92 6.04
N LEU A 131 -6.27 5.60 7.17
CA LEU A 131 -5.77 5.13 8.47
C LEU A 131 -6.67 4.00 8.99
N LEU A 132 -6.05 2.91 9.46
CA LEU A 132 -6.73 1.76 10.05
C LEU A 132 -6.78 1.87 11.58
N ASP A 133 -7.74 1.19 12.20
CA ASP A 133 -7.91 1.11 13.66
C ASP A 133 -6.89 0.17 14.34
N TYR A 134 -5.68 0.04 13.76
CA TYR A 134 -4.59 -0.67 14.41
C TYR A 134 -3.85 0.25 15.41
N PRO A 135 -3.57 -0.20 16.66
CA PRO A 135 -4.00 -1.47 17.27
C PRO A 135 -5.43 -1.43 17.80
N ASN A 136 -6.24 -2.43 17.45
CA ASN A 136 -7.55 -2.68 18.03
C ASN A 136 -7.48 -3.66 19.21
N ASP A 137 -8.62 -4.00 19.81
CA ASP A 137 -8.68 -4.88 20.99
C ASP A 137 -8.03 -6.25 20.75
N ILE A 138 -8.23 -6.85 19.59
CA ILE A 138 -7.61 -8.13 19.19
C ILE A 138 -6.09 -7.98 19.10
N SER A 139 -5.61 -6.87 18.54
CA SER A 139 -4.18 -6.57 18.47
C SER A 139 -3.56 -6.45 19.85
N TYR A 140 -4.22 -5.76 20.78
CA TYR A 140 -3.78 -5.65 22.18
C TYR A 140 -3.79 -6.98 22.91
N GLN A 141 -4.83 -7.82 22.70
CA GLN A 141 -4.89 -9.15 23.29
C GLN A 141 -3.70 -10.00 22.83
N ARG A 142 -3.49 -10.11 21.50
CA ARG A 142 -2.36 -10.87 20.94
C ARG A 142 -1.01 -10.35 21.46
N PHE A 143 -0.85 -9.04 21.57
CA PHE A 143 0.38 -8.44 22.08
C PHE A 143 0.65 -8.80 23.55
N LYS A 144 -0.38 -8.76 24.40
CA LYS A 144 -0.27 -9.21 25.82
C LYS A 144 0.11 -10.69 25.93
N GLU A 145 -0.52 -11.55 25.14
CA GLU A 145 -0.20 -12.99 25.09
C GLU A 145 1.26 -13.24 24.69
N ARG A 146 1.76 -12.53 23.68
CA ARG A 146 3.15 -12.61 23.23
C ARG A 146 4.13 -12.19 24.31
N LYS A 147 3.83 -11.13 25.07
CA LYS A 147 4.61 -10.73 26.25
C LYS A 147 4.62 -11.80 27.33
N ALA A 148 3.45 -12.34 27.66
CA ALA A 148 3.32 -13.37 28.67
C ALA A 148 4.10 -14.66 28.33
N LYS A 149 4.12 -15.02 27.03
CA LYS A 149 4.88 -16.17 26.51
C LYS A 149 6.37 -15.88 26.29
N GLY A 150 6.86 -14.66 26.56
CA GLY A 150 8.26 -14.28 26.34
C GLY A 150 8.68 -14.19 24.86
N LEU A 151 7.72 -14.14 23.93
CA LEU A 151 7.99 -14.06 22.48
C LEU A 151 8.48 -12.66 22.03
N ILE A 152 8.25 -11.66 22.87
CA ILE A 152 8.72 -10.27 22.65
C ILE A 152 9.26 -9.71 23.96
N PRO A 153 10.20 -8.74 23.90
CA PRO A 153 10.76 -8.11 25.09
C PRO A 153 9.68 -7.51 26.00
N LYS A 154 9.88 -7.57 27.33
CA LYS A 154 8.93 -7.01 28.30
C LYS A 154 8.69 -5.50 28.09
N ASN A 155 9.71 -4.76 27.66
CA ASN A 155 9.64 -3.33 27.37
C ASN A 155 9.19 -3.01 25.93
N ALA A 156 8.85 -4.02 25.10
CA ALA A 156 8.36 -3.80 23.75
C ALA A 156 7.06 -2.96 23.76
N ARG A 157 6.89 -2.15 22.72
CA ARG A 157 5.67 -1.38 22.42
C ARG A 157 4.93 -2.05 21.26
N ILE A 158 3.61 -1.91 21.21
CA ILE A 158 2.79 -2.51 20.16
C ILE A 158 2.95 -1.74 18.82
N GLY A 159 3.19 -0.43 18.89
CA GLY A 159 3.17 0.49 17.77
C GLY A 159 1.74 0.89 17.37
N ASN A 160 1.65 1.81 16.40
CA ASN A 160 0.37 2.33 15.88
C ASN A 160 0.54 2.87 14.46
N GLY A 161 -0.51 3.49 13.92
CA GLY A 161 -0.44 4.25 12.68
C GLY A 161 -0.34 3.39 11.41
N ILE A 162 -0.89 2.19 11.43
CA ILE A 162 -0.99 1.37 10.21
C ILE A 162 -2.05 1.99 9.29
N ALA A 163 -1.66 2.19 8.03
CA ALA A 163 -2.49 2.78 7.01
C ALA A 163 -2.32 2.11 5.65
N ILE A 164 -3.30 2.31 4.76
CA ILE A 164 -3.14 2.12 3.33
C ILE A 164 -2.85 3.51 2.75
N HIS A 165 -1.69 3.69 2.10
CA HIS A 165 -1.24 5.00 1.65
C HIS A 165 -0.54 4.96 0.30
N ALA A 166 -0.42 6.13 -0.34
CA ALA A 166 0.28 6.26 -1.61
C ALA A 166 1.81 6.11 -1.45
N THR A 167 2.47 5.69 -2.53
CA THR A 167 3.89 6.03 -2.74
C THR A 167 4.01 7.53 -3.07
N ARG A 168 5.22 8.08 -3.09
CA ARG A 168 5.43 9.34 -3.79
C ARG A 168 5.23 9.14 -5.30
N PRO A 169 4.78 10.17 -6.05
CA PRO A 169 4.55 10.02 -7.49
C PRO A 169 5.77 9.51 -8.27
N GLN A 170 6.99 9.89 -7.85
CA GLN A 170 8.24 9.48 -8.49
C GLN A 170 8.73 8.10 -8.04
N GLU A 171 8.08 7.48 -7.06
CA GLU A 171 8.48 6.21 -6.43
C GLU A 171 7.51 5.06 -6.73
N GLU A 172 6.58 5.21 -7.70
CA GLU A 172 5.64 4.16 -8.11
C GLU A 172 6.34 2.88 -8.57
N TRP A 173 7.58 2.99 -9.05
CA TRP A 173 8.44 1.86 -9.39
C TRP A 173 8.65 0.88 -8.22
N THR A 174 8.49 1.31 -6.97
CA THR A 174 8.59 0.43 -5.79
C THR A 174 7.51 -0.64 -5.78
N ILE A 175 6.30 -0.29 -6.26
CA ILE A 175 5.19 -1.23 -6.41
C ILE A 175 5.47 -2.20 -7.56
N ASP A 176 5.89 -1.70 -8.73
CA ASP A 176 6.18 -2.51 -9.91
C ASP A 176 7.30 -3.54 -9.69
N ASN A 177 8.22 -3.26 -8.75
CA ASN A 177 9.36 -4.12 -8.43
C ASN A 177 9.22 -4.85 -7.08
N PHE A 178 8.03 -4.87 -6.46
CA PHE A 178 7.78 -5.52 -5.18
C PHE A 178 8.79 -5.11 -4.09
N TYR A 179 9.17 -3.83 -4.10
CA TYR A 179 10.13 -3.27 -3.15
C TYR A 179 9.43 -2.84 -1.86
N ASN A 180 9.46 -3.70 -0.85
CA ASN A 180 8.91 -3.42 0.48
C ASN A 180 9.72 -2.35 1.20
N TRP A 181 9.11 -1.21 1.55
CA TRP A 181 9.82 -0.05 2.08
C TRP A 181 9.18 0.59 3.31
N THR A 182 7.96 0.19 3.69
CA THR A 182 7.24 0.81 4.80
C THR A 182 7.66 0.26 6.17
N ASP A 183 7.19 0.85 7.24
CA ASP A 183 7.36 0.34 8.60
C ASP A 183 6.20 -0.56 9.08
N GLY A 184 5.41 -1.07 8.12
CA GLY A 184 4.27 -1.97 8.36
C GLY A 184 2.97 -1.51 7.71
N CYS A 185 2.92 -0.33 7.11
CA CYS A 185 1.80 0.12 6.30
C CYS A 185 1.71 -0.62 4.97
N VAL A 186 0.54 -0.60 4.36
CA VAL A 186 0.30 -1.05 2.98
C VAL A 186 0.45 0.13 2.04
N SER A 187 1.27 0.00 1.00
CA SER A 187 1.49 1.07 0.03
C SER A 187 1.02 0.66 -1.36
N VAL A 188 0.30 1.55 -2.03
CA VAL A 188 -0.15 1.46 -3.42
C VAL A 188 0.47 2.58 -4.26
N LYS A 189 0.39 2.50 -5.59
CA LYS A 189 0.80 3.59 -6.46
C LYS A 189 0.03 4.87 -6.13
N TYR A 190 0.66 6.01 -6.33
CA TYR A 190 0.05 7.31 -6.05
C TYR A 190 -1.24 7.52 -6.85
N THR A 191 -1.21 7.16 -8.13
CA THR A 191 -2.35 7.23 -9.04
C THR A 191 -3.50 6.32 -8.60
N GLU A 192 -3.20 5.09 -8.20
CA GLU A 192 -4.16 4.11 -7.73
C GLU A 192 -4.73 4.47 -6.35
N MET A 193 -3.89 5.02 -5.44
CA MET A 193 -4.36 5.49 -4.15
C MET A 193 -5.35 6.65 -4.27
N LYS A 194 -5.19 7.54 -5.26
CA LYS A 194 -6.18 8.58 -5.54
C LYS A 194 -7.52 8.00 -5.96
N ASP A 195 -7.50 6.94 -6.79
CA ASP A 195 -8.71 6.22 -7.18
C ASP A 195 -9.37 5.57 -5.96
N LEU A 196 -8.63 4.77 -5.19
CA LEU A 196 -9.10 4.11 -3.97
C LEU A 196 -9.66 5.11 -2.95
N PHE A 197 -8.94 6.20 -2.71
CA PHE A 197 -9.34 7.26 -1.79
C PHE A 197 -10.64 7.95 -2.22
N SER A 198 -10.96 8.00 -3.51
CA SER A 198 -12.13 8.70 -4.01
C SER A 198 -13.45 8.04 -3.58
N TYR A 199 -13.49 6.70 -3.51
CA TYR A 199 -14.73 5.95 -3.29
C TYR A 199 -14.79 5.15 -1.99
N ILE A 200 -13.68 4.83 -1.32
CA ILE A 200 -13.70 4.13 -0.04
C ILE A 200 -14.10 5.07 1.10
N PRO A 201 -15.21 4.84 1.81
CA PRO A 201 -15.61 5.66 2.95
C PRO A 201 -14.89 5.26 4.25
N VAL A 202 -14.96 6.13 5.26
CA VAL A 202 -14.64 5.77 6.64
C VAL A 202 -15.62 4.69 7.11
N GLY A 203 -15.14 3.76 7.93
CA GLY A 203 -15.92 2.59 8.36
C GLY A 203 -15.73 1.36 7.48
N THR A 204 -15.10 1.47 6.30
CA THR A 204 -14.87 0.31 5.42
C THR A 204 -14.07 -0.78 6.14
N PRO A 205 -14.60 -2.03 6.19
CA PRO A 205 -13.87 -3.17 6.73
C PRO A 205 -12.63 -3.50 5.89
N VAL A 206 -11.55 -3.86 6.56
CA VAL A 206 -10.28 -4.24 5.94
C VAL A 206 -9.78 -5.52 6.59
N THR A 207 -9.58 -6.57 5.81
CA THR A 207 -8.91 -7.79 6.25
C THR A 207 -7.52 -7.83 5.66
N ILE A 208 -6.50 -8.03 6.51
CA ILE A 208 -5.11 -8.25 6.10
C ILE A 208 -4.75 -9.68 6.41
N GLN A 209 -4.26 -10.41 5.41
CA GLN A 209 -3.93 -11.82 5.48
C GLN A 209 -2.68 -12.17 4.66
N GLN A 210 -2.20 -13.41 4.86
CA GLN A 210 -1.17 -14.04 4.02
C GLN A 210 -1.80 -14.67 2.80
#